data_0b58e1e4fc5d6ca31ebe1f2e03441d6c
#
_entry.id   0b58e1e4fc5d6ca31ebe1f2e03441d6c
#
_cell.length_a   1.000
_cell.length_b   1.000
_cell.length_c   1.000
_cell.angle_alpha   90.00
_cell.angle_beta   90.00
_cell.angle_gamma   90.00
#
_symmetry.space_group_name_H-M   'P 1'
#
loop_
_entity.id
_entity.type
_entity.pdbx_description
1 polymer ?
#
loop_
_entity_poly.entity_id
_entity_poly.type
_entity_poly.pdbx_seq_one_letter_code
_entity_poly.pdbx_strand_id
1 'polypeptide(L)'
;MNSFRYLLFDLDGTLTDSREGIMNCLHYASEKLGFELPDDPDRFLGPPLGDSFAMFCGMDREHSDEAVRVFRERYSTVGLFENSVYDGVEEMLAALRNAGFYLAVATCKLECYSVRILDKFGLTGYFGVIGGADASVGRITKAQVIEDVLARAGVTDRSQVLMIGDRKNDVVGAHQAGIKCLGALWGYGSQEEFTEAGADFVTAAPLTLTDMLIGKE
;
A
#
# COMPACT_ATOMS: atom_id res chain seq x y z
N MET A 1 -7.67 -16.08 -15.43
CA MET A 1 -7.01 -14.78 -15.37
C MET A 1 -5.80 -14.63 -16.31
N ASN A 2 -5.75 -15.35 -17.42
CA ASN A 2 -4.58 -15.47 -18.31
C ASN A 2 -4.22 -14.21 -19.14
N SER A 3 -4.86 -13.06 -18.94
CA SER A 3 -4.60 -11.85 -19.71
C SER A 3 -3.66 -10.86 -19.04
N PHE A 4 -3.41 -10.98 -17.74
CA PHE A 4 -2.53 -10.07 -17.02
C PHE A 4 -1.06 -10.40 -17.28
N ARG A 5 -0.23 -9.36 -17.36
CA ARG A 5 1.23 -9.44 -17.49
C ARG A 5 1.95 -8.57 -16.47
N TYR A 6 1.30 -7.49 -16.01
CA TYR A 6 1.83 -6.52 -15.08
C TYR A 6 1.02 -6.58 -13.79
N LEU A 7 1.69 -6.80 -12.67
CA LEU A 7 1.08 -6.85 -11.35
C LEU A 7 1.66 -5.72 -10.50
N LEU A 8 0.80 -4.79 -10.10
CA LEU A 8 1.14 -3.66 -9.26
C LEU A 8 0.68 -3.97 -7.84
N PHE A 9 1.56 -3.89 -6.87
CA PHE A 9 1.27 -4.17 -5.46
C PHE A 9 1.28 -2.88 -4.63
N ASP A 10 0.32 -2.72 -3.73
CA ASP A 10 0.51 -1.81 -2.61
C ASP A 10 1.57 -2.37 -1.66
N LEU A 11 2.03 -1.59 -0.70
CA LEU A 11 3.06 -1.97 0.26
C LEU A 11 2.44 -2.28 1.63
N ASP A 12 1.95 -1.25 2.33
CA ASP A 12 1.38 -1.38 3.68
C ASP A 12 0.04 -2.11 3.61
N GLY A 13 -0.12 -3.18 4.38
CA GLY A 13 -1.31 -4.03 4.37
C GLY A 13 -1.36 -5.04 3.21
N THR A 14 -0.45 -4.97 2.24
CA THR A 14 -0.42 -5.88 1.09
C THR A 14 0.84 -6.74 1.04
N LEU A 15 2.01 -6.13 1.01
CA LEU A 15 3.30 -6.83 1.06
C LEU A 15 3.81 -6.93 2.50
N THR A 16 3.59 -5.87 3.30
CA THR A 16 4.10 -5.78 4.66
C THR A 16 3.02 -5.32 5.64
N ASP A 17 3.09 -5.83 6.87
CA ASP A 17 2.30 -5.37 8.01
C ASP A 17 3.06 -4.27 8.76
N SER A 18 2.71 -3.04 8.50
CA SER A 18 3.31 -1.85 9.12
C SER A 18 2.56 -1.35 10.37
N ARG A 19 1.57 -2.11 10.86
CA ARG A 19 0.69 -1.71 11.95
C ARG A 19 1.45 -1.32 13.21
N GLU A 20 2.41 -2.14 13.63
CA GLU A 20 3.20 -1.87 14.84
C GLU A 20 3.92 -0.52 14.76
N GLY A 21 4.62 -0.25 13.68
CA GLY A 21 5.38 0.99 13.49
C GLY A 21 4.48 2.22 13.42
N ILE A 22 3.32 2.11 12.76
CA ILE A 22 2.35 3.20 12.67
C ILE A 22 1.76 3.48 14.06
N MET A 23 1.30 2.45 14.79
CA MET A 23 0.72 2.60 16.12
C MET A 23 1.71 3.22 17.12
N ASN A 24 2.94 2.73 17.16
CA ASN A 24 3.99 3.27 18.01
C ASN A 24 4.30 4.75 17.70
N CYS A 25 4.23 5.15 16.43
CA CYS A 25 4.45 6.54 16.03
C CYS A 25 3.24 7.44 16.33
N LEU A 26 2.02 6.92 16.27
CA LEU A 26 0.80 7.62 16.72
C LEU A 26 0.86 7.91 18.23
N HIS A 27 1.21 6.90 19.04
CA HIS A 27 1.38 7.06 20.48
C HIS A 27 2.48 8.09 20.80
N TYR A 28 3.62 8.01 20.12
CA TYR A 28 4.69 8.99 20.28
C TYR A 28 4.22 10.42 19.98
N ALA A 29 3.46 10.62 18.90
CA ALA A 29 2.93 11.94 18.55
C ALA A 29 1.88 12.43 19.57
N SER A 30 0.98 11.53 20.00
CA SER A 30 -0.03 11.81 21.03
C SER A 30 0.60 12.24 22.36
N GLU A 31 1.56 11.49 22.87
CA GLU A 31 2.26 11.82 24.11
C GLU A 31 3.00 13.15 24.02
N LYS A 32 3.69 13.40 22.90
CA LYS A 32 4.50 14.59 22.71
C LYS A 32 3.71 15.88 22.55
N LEU A 33 2.51 15.79 21.92
CA LEU A 33 1.64 16.94 21.64
C LEU A 33 0.45 17.06 22.59
N GLY A 34 0.20 16.04 23.44
CA GLY A 34 -0.84 16.05 24.46
C GLY A 34 -2.26 15.94 23.91
N PHE A 35 -2.49 15.16 22.85
CA PHE A 35 -3.80 14.85 22.32
C PHE A 35 -4.18 13.37 22.53
N GLU A 36 -5.47 13.06 22.53
CA GLU A 36 -5.96 11.69 22.67
C GLU A 36 -6.15 11.04 21.30
N LEU A 37 -5.72 9.78 21.18
CA LEU A 37 -6.03 8.94 20.03
C LEU A 37 -7.49 8.43 20.14
N PRO A 38 -8.14 8.11 19.02
CA PRO A 38 -9.45 7.46 19.05
C PRO A 38 -9.37 6.06 19.69
N ASP A 39 -10.52 5.55 20.16
CA ASP A 39 -10.63 4.18 20.73
C ASP A 39 -10.17 3.10 19.75
N ASP A 40 -10.37 3.33 18.46
CA ASP A 40 -9.90 2.47 17.38
C ASP A 40 -8.86 3.21 16.54
N PRO A 41 -7.57 3.14 16.87
CA PRO A 41 -6.51 3.79 16.12
C PRO A 41 -6.15 3.08 14.80
N ASP A 42 -6.63 1.87 14.57
CA ASP A 42 -6.40 1.14 13.31
C ASP A 42 -7.03 1.86 12.10
N ARG A 43 -7.97 2.79 12.34
CA ARG A 43 -8.52 3.68 11.32
C ARG A 43 -7.48 4.58 10.63
N PHE A 44 -6.29 4.74 11.23
CA PHE A 44 -5.15 5.42 10.62
C PHE A 44 -4.43 4.58 9.56
N LEU A 45 -4.70 3.26 9.49
CA LEU A 45 -4.08 2.39 8.51
C LEU A 45 -4.73 2.57 7.12
N GLY A 46 -3.96 3.08 6.17
CA GLY A 46 -4.36 3.28 4.78
C GLY A 46 -4.67 4.73 4.38
N PRO A 47 -5.49 5.51 5.10
CA PRO A 47 -5.74 6.91 4.75
C PRO A 47 -4.50 7.81 4.93
N PRO A 48 -4.41 8.97 4.23
CA PRO A 48 -3.38 9.97 4.47
C PRO A 48 -3.39 10.47 5.90
N LEU A 49 -2.21 10.52 6.56
CA LEU A 49 -2.09 10.88 7.97
C LEU A 49 -2.71 12.22 8.35
N GLY A 50 -2.51 13.27 7.52
CA GLY A 50 -3.08 14.59 7.79
C GLY A 50 -4.60 14.57 7.83
N ASP A 51 -5.23 13.86 6.88
CA ASP A 51 -6.69 13.70 6.84
C ASP A 51 -7.17 12.85 8.03
N SER A 52 -6.40 11.84 8.44
CA SER A 52 -6.72 10.99 9.58
C SER A 52 -6.68 11.77 10.90
N PHE A 53 -5.67 12.61 11.13
CA PHE A 53 -5.63 13.47 12.33
C PHE A 53 -6.78 14.48 12.36
N ALA A 54 -7.10 15.10 11.23
CA ALA A 54 -8.25 15.98 11.13
C ALA A 54 -9.58 15.25 11.43
N MET A 55 -9.78 14.10 10.82
CA MET A 55 -11.04 13.33 10.91
C MET A 55 -11.23 12.64 12.27
N PHE A 56 -10.18 12.03 12.80
CA PHE A 56 -10.29 11.14 13.97
C PHE A 56 -9.91 11.80 15.28
N CYS A 57 -9.08 12.86 15.24
CA CYS A 57 -8.68 13.63 16.41
C CYS A 57 -9.28 15.06 16.43
N GLY A 58 -10.08 15.42 15.41
CA GLY A 58 -10.71 16.74 15.35
C GLY A 58 -9.75 17.91 15.19
N MET A 59 -8.56 17.66 14.64
CA MET A 59 -7.53 18.69 14.48
C MET A 59 -7.82 19.59 13.29
N ASP A 60 -7.54 20.87 13.43
CA ASP A 60 -7.44 21.75 12.29
C ASP A 60 -6.16 21.45 11.46
N ARG A 61 -5.97 22.19 10.38
CA ARG A 61 -4.87 21.94 9.46
C ARG A 61 -3.50 22.12 10.11
N GLU A 62 -3.34 23.19 10.91
CA GLU A 62 -2.05 23.52 11.55
C GLU A 62 -1.65 22.43 12.55
N HIS A 63 -2.57 22.00 13.42
CA HIS A 63 -2.34 20.92 14.37
C HIS A 63 -2.14 19.57 13.69
N SER A 64 -2.88 19.29 12.60
CA SER A 64 -2.67 18.06 11.80
C SER A 64 -1.28 18.03 11.17
N ASP A 65 -0.82 19.13 10.57
CA ASP A 65 0.50 19.24 9.97
C ASP A 65 1.62 19.05 11.02
N GLU A 66 1.44 19.60 12.23
CA GLU A 66 2.36 19.42 13.36
C GLU A 66 2.36 17.96 13.85
N ALA A 67 1.20 17.32 13.99
CA ALA A 67 1.09 15.91 14.37
C ALA A 67 1.77 14.99 13.33
N VAL A 68 1.58 15.24 12.05
CA VAL A 68 2.29 14.54 10.96
C VAL A 68 3.81 14.75 11.07
N ARG A 69 4.27 15.95 11.39
CA ARG A 69 5.70 16.24 11.55
C ARG A 69 6.30 15.43 12.70
N VAL A 70 5.64 15.43 13.86
CA VAL A 70 6.10 14.68 15.04
C VAL A 70 6.03 13.17 14.80
N PHE A 71 4.96 12.66 14.19
CA PHE A 71 4.88 11.27 13.77
C PHE A 71 6.09 10.88 12.91
N ARG A 72 6.44 11.69 11.90
CA ARG A 72 7.55 11.41 10.97
C ARG A 72 8.92 11.48 11.64
N GLU A 73 9.11 12.20 12.72
CA GLU A 73 10.37 12.22 13.49
C GLU A 73 10.75 10.78 13.92
N ARG A 74 9.79 10.04 14.50
CA ARG A 74 10.01 8.66 14.93
C ARG A 74 9.91 7.68 13.73
N TYR A 75 8.94 7.90 12.87
CA TYR A 75 8.66 6.98 11.76
C TYR A 75 9.86 6.83 10.82
N SER A 76 10.52 7.93 10.44
CA SER A 76 11.64 7.93 9.50
C SER A 76 12.89 7.18 9.98
N THR A 77 12.99 6.92 11.28
CA THR A 77 14.18 6.30 11.91
C THR A 77 13.89 4.92 12.49
N VAL A 78 12.84 4.78 13.27
CA VAL A 78 12.49 3.54 14.00
C VAL A 78 11.23 2.90 13.43
N GLY A 79 10.10 3.64 13.41
CA GLY A 79 8.81 3.11 13.05
C GLY A 79 8.74 2.50 11.65
N LEU A 80 9.53 3.03 10.71
CA LEU A 80 9.66 2.46 9.36
C LEU A 80 10.06 0.98 9.38
N PHE A 81 10.82 0.57 10.40
CA PHE A 81 11.39 -0.76 10.54
C PHE A 81 10.69 -1.64 11.58
N GLU A 82 9.74 -1.10 12.33
CA GLU A 82 8.75 -1.87 13.11
C GLU A 82 7.67 -2.36 12.15
N ASN A 83 8.02 -3.36 11.35
CA ASN A 83 7.27 -3.84 10.19
C ASN A 83 7.68 -5.28 9.90
N SER A 84 6.78 -6.08 9.34
CA SER A 84 7.03 -7.47 8.94
C SER A 84 6.44 -7.77 7.57
N VAL A 85 6.99 -8.76 6.88
CA VAL A 85 6.42 -9.27 5.61
C VAL A 85 5.27 -10.21 5.96
N TYR A 86 4.14 -10.12 5.25
CA TYR A 86 3.06 -11.09 5.44
C TYR A 86 3.50 -12.50 5.02
N ASP A 87 2.99 -13.50 5.73
CA ASP A 87 3.27 -14.91 5.43
C ASP A 87 2.87 -15.25 3.98
N GLY A 88 3.77 -15.93 3.27
CA GLY A 88 3.58 -16.34 1.88
C GLY A 88 3.84 -15.27 0.82
N VAL A 89 4.11 -14.01 1.19
CA VAL A 89 4.39 -12.93 0.22
C VAL A 89 5.66 -13.19 -0.57
N GLU A 90 6.76 -13.55 0.07
CA GLU A 90 8.02 -13.81 -0.63
C GLU A 90 7.88 -14.98 -1.61
N GLU A 91 7.20 -16.07 -1.17
CA GLU A 91 6.90 -17.22 -2.02
C GLU A 91 6.01 -16.85 -3.20
N MET A 92 4.96 -16.06 -2.97
CA MET A 92 4.09 -15.50 -4.02
C MET A 92 4.89 -14.70 -5.04
N LEU A 93 5.72 -13.75 -4.60
CA LEU A 93 6.53 -12.90 -5.49
C LEU A 93 7.50 -13.73 -6.34
N ALA A 94 8.16 -14.72 -5.73
CA ALA A 94 9.06 -15.62 -6.43
C ALA A 94 8.33 -16.45 -7.50
N ALA A 95 7.18 -17.03 -7.16
CA ALA A 95 6.36 -17.81 -8.09
C ALA A 95 5.85 -16.97 -9.26
N LEU A 96 5.32 -15.76 -8.99
CA LEU A 96 4.83 -14.85 -10.03
C LEU A 96 5.95 -14.39 -10.98
N ARG A 97 7.14 -14.08 -10.46
CA ARG A 97 8.31 -13.76 -11.29
C ARG A 97 8.73 -14.94 -12.17
N ASN A 98 8.78 -16.14 -11.60
CA ASN A 98 9.14 -17.36 -12.34
C ASN A 98 8.11 -17.67 -13.44
N ALA A 99 6.84 -17.34 -13.22
CA ALA A 99 5.77 -17.45 -14.23
C ALA A 99 5.83 -16.35 -15.31
N GLY A 100 6.76 -15.38 -15.21
CA GLY A 100 7.01 -14.36 -16.23
C GLY A 100 6.21 -13.08 -16.06
N PHE A 101 5.55 -12.85 -14.92
CA PHE A 101 4.89 -11.57 -14.63
C PHE A 101 5.92 -10.47 -14.38
N TYR A 102 5.60 -9.26 -14.85
CA TYR A 102 6.30 -8.05 -14.45
C TYR A 102 5.69 -7.53 -13.15
N LEU A 103 6.50 -7.43 -12.09
CA LEU A 103 6.05 -6.96 -10.78
C LEU A 103 6.51 -5.53 -10.55
N ALA A 104 5.63 -4.70 -10.00
CA ALA A 104 5.94 -3.33 -9.58
C ALA A 104 5.25 -3.01 -8.26
N VAL A 105 5.74 -2.01 -7.54
CA VAL A 105 5.08 -1.44 -6.37
C VAL A 105 4.43 -0.12 -6.75
N ALA A 106 3.18 0.09 -6.31
CA ALA A 106 2.41 1.32 -6.49
C ALA A 106 1.72 1.68 -5.17
N THR A 107 2.37 2.47 -4.31
CA THR A 107 1.91 2.77 -2.94
C THR A 107 1.76 4.26 -2.67
N CYS A 108 0.78 4.63 -1.83
CA CYS A 108 0.67 6.00 -1.32
C CYS A 108 1.71 6.36 -0.24
N LYS A 109 2.50 5.39 0.21
CA LYS A 109 3.68 5.66 1.04
C LYS A 109 4.73 6.43 0.24
N LEU A 110 5.52 7.28 0.91
CA LEU A 110 6.62 8.00 0.26
C LEU A 110 7.59 7.00 -0.41
N GLU A 111 7.94 7.25 -1.67
CA GLU A 111 8.78 6.34 -2.46
C GLU A 111 10.11 6.03 -1.75
N CYS A 112 10.76 7.03 -1.16
CA CYS A 112 12.01 6.85 -0.42
C CYS A 112 11.88 5.93 0.81
N TYR A 113 10.71 5.88 1.45
CA TYR A 113 10.44 4.95 2.56
C TYR A 113 10.13 3.55 2.03
N SER A 114 9.41 3.45 0.95
CA SER A 114 9.05 2.18 0.31
C SER A 114 10.30 1.41 -0.12
N VAL A 115 11.26 2.09 -0.75
CA VAL A 115 12.55 1.48 -1.12
C VAL A 115 13.28 0.95 0.12
N ARG A 116 13.38 1.75 1.20
CA ARG A 116 14.07 1.35 2.44
C ARG A 116 13.43 0.14 3.13
N ILE A 117 12.09 0.04 3.10
CA ILE A 117 11.37 -1.12 3.64
C ILE A 117 11.68 -2.37 2.81
N LEU A 118 11.54 -2.28 1.50
CA LEU A 118 11.78 -3.40 0.59
C LEU A 118 13.24 -3.88 0.64
N ASP A 119 14.20 -2.95 0.76
CA ASP A 119 15.61 -3.29 0.95
C ASP A 119 15.86 -4.04 2.25
N LYS A 120 15.25 -3.59 3.36
CA LYS A 120 15.37 -4.27 4.66
C LYS A 120 14.94 -5.74 4.58
N PHE A 121 13.88 -6.02 3.84
CA PHE A 121 13.33 -7.37 3.72
C PHE A 121 13.89 -8.16 2.52
N GLY A 122 14.81 -7.60 1.74
CA GLY A 122 15.37 -8.26 0.57
C GLY A 122 14.41 -8.41 -0.61
N LEU A 123 13.31 -7.62 -0.62
CA LEU A 123 12.26 -7.75 -1.62
C LEU A 123 12.48 -6.86 -2.86
N THR A 124 13.38 -5.89 -2.81
CA THR A 124 13.63 -4.93 -3.92
C THR A 124 13.89 -5.64 -5.25
N GLY A 125 14.61 -6.75 -5.23
CA GLY A 125 14.98 -7.52 -6.44
C GLY A 125 13.81 -8.13 -7.19
N TYR A 126 12.62 -8.22 -6.60
CA TYR A 126 11.42 -8.73 -7.27
C TYR A 126 10.78 -7.71 -8.22
N PHE A 127 10.99 -6.42 -8.01
CA PHE A 127 10.23 -5.35 -8.68
C PHE A 127 11.06 -4.64 -9.74
N GLY A 128 10.48 -4.47 -10.93
CA GLY A 128 11.06 -3.68 -12.00
C GLY A 128 10.90 -2.17 -11.77
N VAL A 129 9.83 -1.76 -11.07
CA VAL A 129 9.57 -0.37 -10.66
C VAL A 129 9.06 -0.37 -9.22
N ILE A 130 9.58 0.53 -8.40
CA ILE A 130 9.04 0.87 -7.09
C ILE A 130 8.55 2.31 -7.19
N GLY A 131 7.23 2.49 -7.19
CA GLY A 131 6.57 3.80 -7.23
C GLY A 131 5.87 4.09 -5.90
N GLY A 132 6.02 5.32 -5.44
CA GLY A 132 5.42 5.80 -4.21
C GLY A 132 4.99 7.25 -4.31
N ALA A 133 4.36 7.79 -3.27
CA ALA A 133 4.02 9.20 -3.22
C ALA A 133 5.28 10.07 -3.22
N ASP A 134 5.20 11.21 -3.91
CA ASP A 134 6.21 12.25 -3.92
C ASP A 134 5.53 13.62 -4.10
N ALA A 135 5.39 14.35 -3.01
CA ALA A 135 4.74 15.66 -3.01
C ALA A 135 5.54 16.73 -3.80
N SER A 136 6.85 16.55 -3.97
CA SER A 136 7.69 17.50 -4.69
C SER A 136 7.36 17.60 -6.19
N VAL A 137 6.78 16.50 -6.73
CA VAL A 137 6.32 16.42 -8.12
C VAL A 137 4.79 16.32 -8.23
N GLY A 138 4.06 16.54 -7.12
CA GLY A 138 2.59 16.52 -7.09
C GLY A 138 1.98 15.12 -7.18
N ARG A 139 2.74 14.05 -6.97
CA ARG A 139 2.29 12.66 -6.99
C ARG A 139 1.86 12.24 -5.57
N ILE A 140 0.57 12.41 -5.23
CA ILE A 140 0.04 12.21 -3.88
C ILE A 140 -1.14 11.25 -3.80
N THR A 141 -1.82 10.96 -4.92
CA THR A 141 -2.95 10.03 -4.96
C THR A 141 -2.54 8.67 -5.51
N LYS A 142 -3.31 7.61 -5.16
CA LYS A 142 -3.06 6.26 -5.69
C LYS A 142 -3.09 6.25 -7.23
N ALA A 143 -4.04 6.93 -7.86
CA ALA A 143 -4.12 7.01 -9.31
C ALA A 143 -2.86 7.64 -9.94
N GLN A 144 -2.36 8.74 -9.35
CA GLN A 144 -1.13 9.40 -9.84
C GLN A 144 0.10 8.49 -9.70
N VAL A 145 0.19 7.74 -8.59
CA VAL A 145 1.27 6.76 -8.41
C VAL A 145 1.17 5.64 -9.43
N ILE A 146 -0.03 5.10 -9.65
CA ILE A 146 -0.25 4.06 -10.68
C ILE A 146 0.16 4.57 -12.05
N GLU A 147 -0.25 5.78 -12.46
CA GLU A 147 0.12 6.37 -13.75
C GLU A 147 1.65 6.50 -13.92
N ASP A 148 2.36 6.95 -12.89
CA ASP A 148 3.82 7.02 -12.88
C ASP A 148 4.46 5.63 -13.05
N VAL A 149 3.95 4.62 -12.31
CA VAL A 149 4.44 3.24 -12.40
C VAL A 149 4.20 2.67 -13.79
N LEU A 150 3.01 2.86 -14.37
CA LEU A 150 2.69 2.40 -15.73
C LEU A 150 3.63 3.03 -16.77
N ALA A 151 3.89 4.32 -16.65
CA ALA A 151 4.80 5.04 -17.55
C ALA A 151 6.24 4.51 -17.42
N ARG A 152 6.75 4.36 -16.20
CA ARG A 152 8.10 3.83 -15.91
C ARG A 152 8.27 2.39 -16.33
N ALA A 153 7.21 1.57 -16.24
CA ALA A 153 7.20 0.18 -16.69
C ALA A 153 6.98 0.01 -18.21
N GLY A 154 6.72 1.09 -18.94
CA GLY A 154 6.48 1.07 -20.39
C GLY A 154 5.18 0.35 -20.78
N VAL A 155 4.17 0.39 -19.93
CA VAL A 155 2.87 -0.27 -20.18
C VAL A 155 2.12 0.48 -21.28
N THR A 156 1.74 -0.24 -22.34
CA THR A 156 0.95 0.29 -23.46
C THR A 156 -0.49 -0.22 -23.49
N ASP A 157 -0.75 -1.37 -22.85
CA ASP A 157 -2.08 -2.00 -22.79
C ASP A 157 -2.51 -2.18 -21.32
N ARG A 158 -3.39 -1.32 -20.84
CA ARG A 158 -3.90 -1.33 -19.46
C ARG A 158 -4.74 -2.55 -19.13
N SER A 159 -5.31 -3.23 -20.14
CA SER A 159 -6.08 -4.46 -19.91
C SER A 159 -5.23 -5.63 -19.39
N GLN A 160 -3.90 -5.52 -19.52
CA GLN A 160 -2.94 -6.50 -19.03
C GLN A 160 -2.40 -6.17 -17.63
N VAL A 161 -2.94 -5.16 -16.96
CA VAL A 161 -2.49 -4.70 -15.63
C VAL A 161 -3.50 -5.07 -14.57
N LEU A 162 -3.02 -5.56 -13.45
CA LEU A 162 -3.81 -5.80 -12.24
C LEU A 162 -3.15 -5.07 -11.06
N MET A 163 -3.92 -4.22 -10.36
CA MET A 163 -3.54 -3.69 -9.05
C MET A 163 -3.91 -4.70 -7.97
N ILE A 164 -3.04 -4.93 -7.01
CA ILE A 164 -3.28 -5.72 -5.80
C ILE A 164 -3.10 -4.80 -4.60
N GLY A 165 -4.14 -4.63 -3.80
CA GLY A 165 -4.11 -3.75 -2.65
C GLY A 165 -5.14 -4.15 -1.62
N ASP A 166 -5.00 -3.64 -0.40
CA ASP A 166 -5.81 -4.07 0.74
C ASP A 166 -6.85 -3.04 1.19
N ARG A 167 -6.96 -1.88 0.50
CA ARG A 167 -7.93 -0.85 0.86
C ARG A 167 -8.74 -0.37 -0.35
N LYS A 168 -9.91 0.22 -0.07
CA LYS A 168 -10.75 0.88 -1.08
C LYS A 168 -9.98 1.90 -1.95
N ASN A 169 -8.96 2.54 -1.39
CA ASN A 169 -8.15 3.52 -2.12
C ASN A 169 -7.39 2.88 -3.29
N ASP A 170 -7.01 1.61 -3.17
CA ASP A 170 -6.38 0.85 -4.25
C ASP A 170 -7.36 0.59 -5.38
N VAL A 171 -8.59 0.18 -5.02
CA VAL A 171 -9.67 -0.06 -5.99
C VAL A 171 -10.01 1.22 -6.74
N VAL A 172 -10.28 2.31 -6.00
CA VAL A 172 -10.64 3.60 -6.59
C VAL A 172 -9.50 4.13 -7.47
N GLY A 173 -8.25 4.07 -6.99
CA GLY A 173 -7.08 4.53 -7.73
C GLY A 173 -6.83 3.71 -9.00
N ALA A 174 -6.99 2.39 -8.93
CA ALA A 174 -6.87 1.49 -10.08
C ALA A 174 -7.95 1.80 -11.15
N HIS A 175 -9.20 1.96 -10.75
CA HIS A 175 -10.29 2.28 -11.67
C HIS A 175 -10.13 3.67 -12.30
N GLN A 176 -9.65 4.67 -11.55
CA GLN A 176 -9.31 5.99 -12.09
C GLN A 176 -8.18 5.91 -13.13
N ALA A 177 -7.22 5.00 -12.94
CA ALA A 177 -6.16 4.73 -13.89
C ALA A 177 -6.59 3.75 -15.02
N GLY A 178 -7.85 3.33 -15.07
CA GLY A 178 -8.39 2.44 -16.11
C GLY A 178 -7.84 1.02 -16.09
N ILE A 179 -7.45 0.52 -14.91
CA ILE A 179 -6.98 -0.86 -14.70
C ILE A 179 -7.86 -1.57 -13.68
N LYS A 180 -7.79 -2.90 -13.66
CA LYS A 180 -8.50 -3.75 -12.71
C LYS A 180 -7.81 -3.79 -11.36
N CYS A 181 -8.61 -4.07 -10.28
CA CYS A 181 -8.10 -4.22 -8.93
C CYS A 181 -8.54 -5.53 -8.29
N LEU A 182 -7.61 -6.16 -7.57
CA LEU A 182 -7.85 -7.30 -6.71
C LEU A 182 -7.65 -6.87 -5.25
N GLY A 183 -8.69 -7.06 -4.44
CA GLY A 183 -8.67 -6.81 -2.99
C GLY A 183 -7.98 -7.94 -2.23
N ALA A 184 -7.01 -7.57 -1.40
CA ALA A 184 -6.23 -8.45 -0.55
C ALA A 184 -6.83 -8.51 0.86
N LEU A 185 -7.55 -9.59 1.20
CA LEU A 185 -8.23 -9.74 2.50
C LEU A 185 -7.28 -10.13 3.65
N TRP A 186 -6.02 -10.35 3.39
CA TRP A 186 -5.02 -10.58 4.45
C TRP A 186 -4.48 -9.27 5.06
N GLY A 187 -4.84 -8.11 4.46
CA GLY A 187 -4.46 -6.78 4.93
C GLY A 187 -5.49 -6.15 5.86
N TYR A 188 -5.60 -4.83 5.81
CA TYR A 188 -6.43 -4.03 6.74
C TYR A 188 -7.88 -3.84 6.27
N GLY A 189 -8.19 -4.09 4.99
CA GLY A 189 -9.53 -3.94 4.43
C GLY A 189 -10.45 -5.13 4.70
N SER A 190 -11.74 -4.94 4.43
CA SER A 190 -12.76 -6.00 4.59
C SER A 190 -13.44 -6.35 3.28
N GLN A 191 -14.15 -7.50 3.27
CA GLN A 191 -14.98 -7.92 2.14
C GLN A 191 -16.04 -6.86 1.80
N GLU A 192 -16.62 -6.23 2.81
CA GLU A 192 -17.63 -5.16 2.66
C GLU A 192 -17.01 -3.94 1.98
N GLU A 193 -15.83 -3.49 2.46
CA GLU A 193 -15.09 -2.36 1.87
C GLU A 193 -14.81 -2.59 0.38
N PHE A 194 -14.36 -3.80 0.00
CA PHE A 194 -14.10 -4.15 -1.39
C PHE A 194 -15.37 -4.24 -2.24
N THR A 195 -16.45 -4.76 -1.67
CA THR A 195 -17.75 -4.83 -2.37
C THR A 195 -18.29 -3.43 -2.67
N GLU A 196 -18.24 -2.53 -1.69
CA GLU A 196 -18.68 -1.14 -1.83
C GLU A 196 -17.79 -0.35 -2.81
N ALA A 197 -16.48 -0.60 -2.79
CA ALA A 197 -15.53 0.02 -3.71
C ALA A 197 -15.60 -0.57 -5.14
N GLY A 198 -16.25 -1.71 -5.34
CA GLY A 198 -16.41 -2.39 -6.62
C GLY A 198 -15.15 -3.12 -7.10
N ALA A 199 -14.37 -3.73 -6.20
CA ALA A 199 -13.21 -4.51 -6.57
C ALA A 199 -13.54 -5.60 -7.61
N ASP A 200 -12.72 -5.75 -8.65
CA ASP A 200 -12.96 -6.75 -9.70
C ASP A 200 -12.78 -8.18 -9.20
N PHE A 201 -11.87 -8.36 -8.25
CA PHE A 201 -11.56 -9.66 -7.63
C PHE A 201 -11.23 -9.45 -6.15
N VAL A 202 -11.32 -10.53 -5.37
CA VAL A 202 -10.90 -10.55 -3.95
C VAL A 202 -10.26 -11.90 -3.66
N THR A 203 -9.24 -11.94 -2.81
CA THR A 203 -8.60 -13.18 -2.36
C THR A 203 -8.15 -13.11 -0.91
N ALA A 204 -8.15 -14.26 -0.24
CA ALA A 204 -7.94 -14.34 1.21
C ALA A 204 -6.47 -14.43 1.63
N ALA A 205 -5.57 -14.84 0.73
CA ALA A 205 -4.16 -15.06 1.08
C ALA A 205 -3.23 -14.88 -0.12
N PRO A 206 -1.93 -14.55 0.10
CA PRO A 206 -0.94 -14.39 -0.97
C PRO A 206 -0.81 -15.62 -1.88
N LEU A 207 -0.76 -16.83 -1.30
CA LEU A 207 -0.63 -18.06 -2.10
C LEU A 207 -1.89 -18.37 -2.91
N THR A 208 -3.07 -17.98 -2.43
CA THR A 208 -4.31 -18.11 -3.20
C THR A 208 -4.29 -17.19 -4.44
N LEU A 209 -3.71 -15.98 -4.32
CA LEU A 209 -3.49 -15.11 -5.46
C LEU A 209 -2.61 -15.78 -6.53
N THR A 210 -1.55 -16.45 -6.09
CA THR A 210 -0.66 -17.22 -6.98
C THR A 210 -1.44 -18.28 -7.76
N ASP A 211 -2.23 -19.09 -7.06
CA ASP A 211 -3.08 -20.13 -7.68
C ASP A 211 -4.08 -19.53 -8.70
N MET A 212 -4.64 -18.36 -8.40
CA MET A 212 -5.59 -17.68 -9.30
C MET A 212 -4.94 -17.16 -10.58
N LEU A 213 -3.68 -16.72 -10.52
CA LEU A 213 -2.98 -16.10 -11.64
C LEU A 213 -2.22 -17.12 -12.50
N ILE A 214 -1.58 -18.10 -11.88
CA ILE A 214 -0.75 -19.10 -12.57
C ILE A 214 -1.60 -20.32 -12.97
N GLY A 215 -2.68 -20.62 -12.25
CA GLY A 215 -3.47 -21.84 -12.32
C GLY A 215 -2.89 -22.91 -11.39
N LYS A 216 -3.74 -23.77 -10.83
CA LYS A 216 -3.28 -24.99 -10.15
C LYS A 216 -2.80 -25.98 -11.20
N GLU A 217 -1.55 -26.42 -11.10
CA GLU A 217 -1.15 -27.69 -11.73
C GLU A 217 -1.91 -28.86 -11.11
#